data_7bb459a4991b260f5b540ffa66c49c0d
#
_entry.id   7bb459a4991b260f5b540ffa66c49c0d
#
_cell.length_a   1.000
_cell.length_b   1.000
_cell.length_c   1.000
_cell.angle_alpha   90.00
_cell.angle_beta   90.00
_cell.angle_gamma   90.00
#
_symmetry.space_group_name_H-M   'P 1'
#
loop_
_entity.id
_entity.type
_entity.pdbx_description
1 polymer ?
#
loop_
_entity_poly.entity_id
_entity_poly.type
_entity_poly.pdbx_seq_one_letter_code
_entity_poly.pdbx_strand_id
1 'polypeptide(L)'
;MPSDFHAPTPTQALPPSLQRRLWLRAALAGAGGLALAGSSGRALANGLVVGKAAPPLVLTTLDGQRIASRELPGKVVILTFWATWCSPCLAELPLLSEYYAQYRKQGLEILGFSLDGADQLTEVRKFAARLSFPVGLLGNPWAGEYGRIWRIPVSFTIGRDGLLVDNGWDDKDPVWTSARLDRIVTPLLKSAA
;
A
#
# COMPACT_ATOMS: atom_id res chain seq x y z
N MET A 1 -24.06 24.84 68.59
CA MET A 1 -22.93 25.51 67.91
C MET A 1 -23.25 25.57 66.45
N PRO A 2 -23.59 26.76 65.91
CA PRO A 2 -23.90 26.91 64.49
C PRO A 2 -22.61 27.22 63.71
N SER A 3 -22.45 26.53 62.57
CA SER A 3 -21.37 26.68 61.61
C SER A 3 -21.69 27.84 60.67
N ASP A 4 -20.84 28.85 60.64
CA ASP A 4 -20.95 30.01 59.77
C ASP A 4 -20.57 29.60 58.30
N PHE A 5 -21.56 29.60 57.41
CA PHE A 5 -21.37 29.54 55.97
C PHE A 5 -21.11 30.96 55.46
N HIS A 6 -19.82 31.24 55.08
CA HIS A 6 -19.49 32.45 54.35
C HIS A 6 -19.82 32.26 52.88
N ALA A 7 -20.75 33.05 52.37
CA ALA A 7 -21.06 33.16 50.96
C ALA A 7 -20.00 33.97 50.22
N PRO A 8 -19.57 33.55 49.00
CA PRO A 8 -18.61 34.32 48.21
C PRO A 8 -19.25 35.61 47.65
N THR A 9 -18.54 36.72 47.75
CA THR A 9 -18.90 38.02 47.22
C THR A 9 -19.07 38.01 45.69
N PRO A 10 -20.07 38.70 45.13
CA PRO A 10 -20.25 38.76 43.68
C PRO A 10 -19.17 39.57 43.00
N THR A 11 -18.50 38.94 42.02
CA THR A 11 -17.52 39.60 41.15
C THR A 11 -18.21 40.69 40.34
N GLN A 12 -17.81 41.94 40.53
CA GLN A 12 -18.34 43.09 39.80
C GLN A 12 -18.05 42.98 38.29
N ALA A 13 -19.09 42.94 37.48
CA ALA A 13 -18.99 42.98 36.02
C ALA A 13 -18.51 44.37 35.55
N LEU A 14 -17.53 44.39 34.67
CA LEU A 14 -17.01 45.62 34.05
C LEU A 14 -18.10 46.31 33.18
N PRO A 15 -18.10 47.66 33.14
CA PRO A 15 -19.09 48.43 32.40
C PRO A 15 -18.98 48.17 30.87
N PRO A 16 -20.11 48.23 30.13
CA PRO A 16 -20.19 47.87 28.72
C PRO A 16 -19.28 48.68 27.77
N SER A 17 -18.86 49.85 28.16
CA SER A 17 -17.95 50.70 27.39
C SER A 17 -16.50 50.21 27.37
N LEU A 18 -16.06 49.49 28.37
CA LEU A 18 -14.72 48.90 28.45
C LEU A 18 -14.64 47.56 27.70
N GLN A 19 -15.72 46.80 27.68
CA GLN A 19 -15.79 45.53 26.90
C GLN A 19 -15.69 45.77 25.40
N ARG A 20 -16.29 46.85 24.86
CA ARG A 20 -16.20 47.16 23.43
C ARG A 20 -14.79 47.56 22.98
N ARG A 21 -13.98 48.15 23.84
CA ARG A 21 -12.59 48.56 23.52
C ARG A 21 -11.60 47.38 23.54
N LEU A 22 -11.89 46.33 24.28
CA LEU A 22 -11.06 45.12 24.33
C LEU A 22 -11.27 44.24 23.08
N TRP A 23 -12.48 44.21 22.52
CA TRP A 23 -12.78 43.41 21.32
C TRP A 23 -12.17 44.01 20.02
N LEU A 24 -11.98 45.33 19.96
CA LEU A 24 -11.41 46.00 18.80
C LEU A 24 -9.87 45.91 18.72
N ARG A 25 -9.20 45.55 19.80
CA ARG A 25 -7.73 45.36 19.82
C ARG A 25 -7.30 43.92 19.58
N ALA A 26 -8.18 42.95 19.72
CA ALA A 26 -7.91 41.55 19.45
C ALA A 26 -8.04 41.16 17.94
N ALA A 27 -8.60 42.05 17.13
CA ALA A 27 -8.85 41.76 15.69
C ALA A 27 -7.66 42.08 14.75
N LEU A 28 -6.56 42.64 15.25
CA LEU A 28 -5.41 43.12 14.44
C LEU A 28 -4.11 42.35 14.66
N ALA A 29 -4.12 41.30 15.49
CA ALA A 29 -2.91 40.50 15.79
C ALA A 29 -2.97 39.07 15.22
N GLY A 30 -3.90 38.79 14.32
CA GLY A 30 -4.14 37.42 13.80
C GLY A 30 -3.82 37.19 12.31
N ALA A 31 -3.06 38.11 11.66
CA ALA A 31 -2.71 37.98 10.24
C ALA A 31 -1.26 37.49 10.03
N GLY A 32 -0.86 36.43 10.65
CA GLY A 32 0.50 35.86 10.56
C GLY A 32 0.58 34.39 10.83
N GLY A 33 -0.52 33.65 10.72
CA GLY A 33 -0.51 32.19 10.77
C GLY A 33 -0.17 31.64 9.39
N LEU A 34 1.09 31.18 9.20
CA LEU A 34 1.42 30.28 8.09
C LEU A 34 0.44 29.11 8.15
N ALA A 35 -0.50 29.10 7.22
CA ALA A 35 -1.23 27.89 6.88
C ALA A 35 -0.21 26.91 6.30
N LEU A 36 0.35 26.04 7.13
CA LEU A 36 0.84 24.75 6.69
C LEU A 36 -0.39 24.01 6.17
N ALA A 37 -0.74 24.32 4.94
CA ALA A 37 -1.63 23.47 4.15
C ALA A 37 -0.90 22.12 4.02
N GLY A 38 -1.12 21.26 5.00
CA GLY A 38 -0.90 19.84 4.79
C GLY A 38 -1.72 19.45 3.59
N SER A 39 -1.05 19.33 2.46
CA SER A 39 -1.58 18.67 1.28
C SER A 39 -1.84 17.22 1.69
N SER A 40 -2.99 17.00 2.33
CA SER A 40 -3.61 15.69 2.35
C SER A 40 -3.89 15.35 0.89
N GLY A 41 -2.87 14.80 0.22
CA GLY A 41 -3.01 14.23 -1.11
C GLY A 41 -4.12 13.20 -1.01
N ARG A 42 -5.31 13.59 -1.51
CA ARG A 42 -6.34 12.60 -1.85
C ARG A 42 -5.68 11.71 -2.88
N ALA A 43 -5.18 10.56 -2.41
CA ALA A 43 -4.78 9.50 -3.31
C ALA A 43 -6.02 9.16 -4.15
N LEU A 44 -6.03 9.66 -5.37
CA LEU A 44 -6.98 9.23 -6.37
C LEU A 44 -6.65 7.77 -6.64
N ALA A 45 -7.59 6.89 -6.34
CA ALA A 45 -7.54 5.51 -6.78
C ALA A 45 -7.24 5.52 -8.29
N ASN A 46 -6.10 4.93 -8.69
CA ASN A 46 -5.47 4.82 -10.00
C ASN A 46 -4.31 5.81 -10.30
N GLY A 47 -3.69 6.41 -9.30
CA GLY A 47 -2.48 7.24 -9.47
C GLY A 47 -1.19 6.46 -9.74
N LEU A 48 -1.26 5.17 -10.10
CA LEU A 48 -0.09 4.36 -10.45
C LEU A 48 0.50 4.85 -11.77
N VAL A 49 1.69 5.41 -11.72
CA VAL A 49 2.40 5.92 -12.90
C VAL A 49 3.73 5.20 -13.02
N VAL A 50 3.95 4.56 -14.17
CA VAL A 50 5.26 3.95 -14.50
C VAL A 50 6.35 5.02 -14.44
N GLY A 51 7.48 4.68 -13.81
CA GLY A 51 8.59 5.61 -13.55
C GLY A 51 8.42 6.46 -12.28
N LYS A 52 7.37 6.29 -11.50
CA LYS A 52 7.20 6.90 -10.17
C LYS A 52 7.40 5.86 -9.07
N ALA A 53 7.64 6.33 -7.84
CA ALA A 53 7.78 5.45 -6.68
C ALA A 53 6.58 4.53 -6.56
N ALA A 54 6.83 3.22 -6.46
CA ALA A 54 5.79 2.22 -6.28
C ALA A 54 5.19 2.36 -4.87
N PRO A 55 3.87 2.35 -4.72
CA PRO A 55 3.25 2.35 -3.40
C PRO A 55 3.67 1.12 -2.58
N PRO A 56 3.83 1.25 -1.27
CA PRO A 56 4.16 0.11 -0.43
C PRO A 56 2.96 -0.85 -0.31
N LEU A 57 3.24 -2.14 -0.38
CA LEU A 57 2.27 -3.19 -0.07
C LEU A 57 2.92 -4.21 0.87
N VAL A 58 2.12 -4.74 1.79
CA VAL A 58 2.57 -5.72 2.78
C VAL A 58 1.90 -7.05 2.52
N LEU A 59 2.70 -8.09 2.35
CA LEU A 59 2.26 -9.47 2.38
C LEU A 59 2.40 -10.03 3.80
N THR A 60 1.32 -10.57 4.36
CA THR A 60 1.41 -11.50 5.48
C THR A 60 1.30 -12.91 4.92
N THR A 61 2.39 -13.66 5.00
CA THR A 61 2.47 -15.00 4.42
C THR A 61 1.57 -15.99 5.17
N LEU A 62 1.33 -17.16 4.57
CA LEU A 62 0.48 -18.20 5.17
C LEU A 62 1.03 -18.77 6.48
N ASP A 63 2.34 -18.59 6.76
CA ASP A 63 3.02 -18.95 8.02
C ASP A 63 3.17 -17.76 8.98
N GLY A 64 2.59 -16.59 8.64
CA GLY A 64 2.53 -15.40 9.48
C GLY A 64 3.72 -14.44 9.34
N GLN A 65 4.67 -14.70 8.45
CA GLN A 65 5.77 -13.77 8.19
C GLN A 65 5.23 -12.52 7.49
N ARG A 66 5.75 -11.35 7.87
CA ARG A 66 5.38 -10.07 7.25
C ARG A 66 6.50 -9.61 6.32
N ILE A 67 6.16 -9.37 5.05
CA ILE A 67 7.09 -8.88 4.03
C ILE A 67 6.51 -7.59 3.43
N ALA A 68 7.21 -6.47 3.58
CA ALA A 68 6.80 -5.20 2.98
C ALA A 68 7.64 -4.92 1.72
N SER A 69 6.99 -4.56 0.61
CA SER A 69 7.68 -4.30 -0.66
C SER A 69 8.74 -3.19 -0.54
N ARG A 70 8.49 -2.17 0.30
CA ARG A 70 9.45 -1.09 0.59
C ARG A 70 10.70 -1.54 1.36
N GLU A 71 10.65 -2.71 2.00
CA GLU A 71 11.76 -3.28 2.79
C GLU A 71 12.65 -4.18 1.93
N LEU A 72 12.48 -4.14 0.60
CA LEU A 72 13.23 -4.92 -0.39
C LEU A 72 14.09 -4.01 -1.30
N PRO A 73 14.92 -3.09 -0.74
CA PRO A 73 15.72 -2.18 -1.55
C PRO A 73 16.73 -2.95 -2.42
N GLY A 74 16.95 -2.48 -3.64
CA GLY A 74 17.87 -3.11 -4.59
C GLY A 74 17.35 -4.41 -5.21
N LYS A 75 16.12 -4.84 -4.88
CA LYS A 75 15.49 -6.00 -5.51
C LYS A 75 14.52 -5.57 -6.62
N VAL A 76 14.37 -6.44 -7.61
CA VAL A 76 13.24 -6.39 -8.54
C VAL A 76 12.09 -7.14 -7.89
N VAL A 77 10.93 -6.48 -7.74
CA VAL A 77 9.79 -7.07 -7.03
C VAL A 77 8.62 -7.22 -7.98
N ILE A 78 8.01 -8.40 -8.02
CA ILE A 78 6.73 -8.65 -8.69
C ILE A 78 5.67 -8.84 -7.60
N LEU A 79 4.64 -7.99 -7.62
CA LEU A 79 3.42 -8.20 -6.84
C LEU A 79 2.41 -8.89 -7.78
N THR A 80 1.99 -10.11 -7.47
CA THR A 80 1.03 -10.86 -8.29
C THR A 80 -0.23 -11.19 -7.50
N PHE A 81 -1.39 -10.97 -8.13
CA PHE A 81 -2.71 -11.19 -7.53
C PHE A 81 -3.41 -12.33 -8.27
N TRP A 82 -3.83 -13.33 -7.50
CA TRP A 82 -4.39 -14.56 -8.02
C TRP A 82 -5.49 -15.13 -7.12
N ALA A 83 -6.13 -16.23 -7.54
CA ALA A 83 -7.05 -17.00 -6.70
C ALA A 83 -7.09 -18.46 -7.14
N THR A 84 -7.54 -19.35 -6.26
CA THR A 84 -7.67 -20.79 -6.56
C THR A 84 -8.72 -21.09 -7.62
N TRP A 85 -9.70 -20.22 -7.78
CA TRP A 85 -10.75 -20.32 -8.80
C TRP A 85 -10.39 -19.63 -10.14
N CYS A 86 -9.22 -19.00 -10.24
CA CYS A 86 -8.76 -18.29 -11.44
C CYS A 86 -7.89 -19.19 -12.32
N SER A 87 -8.49 -19.86 -13.30
CA SER A 87 -7.76 -20.78 -14.19
C SER A 87 -6.55 -20.16 -14.89
N PRO A 88 -6.60 -18.94 -15.50
CA PRO A 88 -5.41 -18.33 -16.09
C PRO A 88 -4.33 -18.01 -15.07
N CYS A 89 -4.71 -17.64 -13.84
CA CYS A 89 -3.74 -17.44 -12.76
C CYS A 89 -2.99 -18.73 -12.44
N LEU A 90 -3.73 -19.84 -12.27
CA LEU A 90 -3.15 -21.15 -11.97
C LEU A 90 -2.23 -21.65 -13.10
N ALA A 91 -2.46 -21.23 -14.33
CA ALA A 91 -1.61 -21.59 -15.48
C ALA A 91 -0.26 -20.84 -15.45
N GLU A 92 -0.20 -19.60 -14.96
CA GLU A 92 1.05 -18.81 -14.93
C GLU A 92 1.90 -19.03 -13.67
N LEU A 93 1.29 -19.47 -12.54
CA LEU A 93 2.00 -19.62 -11.26
C LEU A 93 3.22 -20.58 -11.34
N PRO A 94 3.17 -21.72 -12.05
CA PRO A 94 4.34 -22.59 -12.21
C PRO A 94 5.51 -21.87 -12.90
N LEU A 95 5.24 -21.13 -13.98
CA LEU A 95 6.25 -20.34 -14.68
C LEU A 95 6.89 -19.29 -13.77
N LEU A 96 6.07 -18.55 -13.01
CA LEU A 96 6.58 -17.59 -12.03
C LEU A 96 7.43 -18.27 -10.95
N SER A 97 7.02 -19.47 -10.51
CA SER A 97 7.75 -20.24 -9.50
C SER A 97 9.12 -20.70 -9.99
N GLU A 98 9.21 -21.22 -11.23
CA GLU A 98 10.46 -21.60 -11.86
C GLU A 98 11.36 -20.38 -12.06
N TYR A 99 10.80 -19.28 -12.56
CA TYR A 99 11.53 -18.04 -12.78
C TYR A 99 12.07 -17.47 -11.47
N TYR A 100 11.27 -17.49 -10.40
CA TYR A 100 11.73 -17.07 -9.08
C TYR A 100 12.87 -17.96 -8.54
N ALA A 101 12.74 -19.27 -8.64
CA ALA A 101 13.78 -20.20 -8.20
C ALA A 101 15.12 -19.93 -8.91
N GLN A 102 15.07 -19.56 -10.19
CA GLN A 102 16.25 -19.25 -11.01
C GLN A 102 16.88 -17.91 -10.63
N TYR A 103 16.08 -16.86 -10.39
CA TYR A 103 16.58 -15.48 -10.32
C TYR A 103 16.56 -14.87 -8.90
N ARG A 104 16.01 -15.54 -7.87
CA ARG A 104 15.99 -15.01 -6.49
C ARG A 104 17.37 -14.60 -5.96
N LYS A 105 18.41 -15.36 -6.31
CA LYS A 105 19.80 -15.05 -5.93
C LYS A 105 20.37 -13.83 -6.67
N GLN A 106 19.75 -13.43 -7.76
CA GLN A 106 20.09 -12.24 -8.53
C GLN A 106 19.23 -11.03 -8.12
N GLY A 107 18.46 -11.16 -7.04
CA GLY A 107 17.69 -10.07 -6.47
C GLY A 107 16.24 -9.98 -6.96
N LEU A 108 15.67 -11.06 -7.52
CA LEU A 108 14.23 -11.13 -7.77
C LEU A 108 13.49 -11.47 -6.46
N GLU A 109 12.37 -10.78 -6.25
CA GLU A 109 11.37 -11.14 -5.24
C GLU A 109 9.99 -11.20 -5.90
N ILE A 110 9.17 -12.19 -5.51
CA ILE A 110 7.79 -12.30 -5.95
C ILE A 110 6.91 -12.42 -4.71
N LEU A 111 5.90 -11.57 -4.60
CA LEU A 111 4.92 -11.58 -3.51
C LEU A 111 3.56 -11.96 -4.07
N GLY A 112 3.04 -13.14 -3.70
CA GLY A 112 1.78 -13.69 -4.19
C GLY A 112 0.62 -13.37 -3.24
N PHE A 113 -0.34 -12.57 -3.70
CA PHE A 113 -1.53 -12.18 -2.95
C PHE A 113 -2.74 -12.98 -3.47
N SER A 114 -3.23 -13.92 -2.65
CA SER A 114 -4.47 -14.64 -2.98
C SER A 114 -5.69 -13.80 -2.61
N LEU A 115 -6.66 -13.72 -3.52
CA LEU A 115 -7.96 -13.10 -3.30
C LEU A 115 -8.98 -14.04 -2.66
N ASP A 116 -8.58 -15.29 -2.39
CA ASP A 116 -9.43 -16.26 -1.71
C ASP A 116 -9.79 -15.80 -0.30
N GLY A 117 -10.96 -16.19 0.17
CA GLY A 117 -11.38 -15.97 1.55
C GLY A 117 -10.67 -16.91 2.54
N ALA A 118 -10.82 -16.61 3.82
CA ALA A 118 -10.26 -17.44 4.89
C ALA A 118 -10.84 -18.86 4.93
N ASP A 119 -12.06 -19.05 4.43
CA ASP A 119 -12.75 -20.33 4.25
C ASP A 119 -12.06 -21.23 3.19
N GLN A 120 -11.31 -20.64 2.27
CA GLN A 120 -10.57 -21.33 1.22
C GLN A 120 -9.09 -21.54 1.56
N LEU A 121 -8.65 -21.18 2.76
CA LEU A 121 -7.24 -21.23 3.18
C LEU A 121 -6.59 -22.60 2.91
N THR A 122 -7.32 -23.70 3.09
CA THR A 122 -6.80 -25.05 2.84
C THR A 122 -6.42 -25.25 1.38
N GLU A 123 -7.23 -24.79 0.45
CA GLU A 123 -6.94 -24.88 -0.98
C GLU A 123 -5.79 -23.95 -1.37
N VAL A 124 -5.77 -22.73 -0.83
CA VAL A 124 -4.65 -21.80 -1.04
C VAL A 124 -3.33 -22.43 -0.58
N ARG A 125 -3.29 -23.06 0.59
CA ARG A 125 -2.10 -23.77 1.09
C ARG A 125 -1.65 -24.91 0.17
N LYS A 126 -2.56 -25.68 -0.42
CA LYS A 126 -2.22 -26.75 -1.38
C LYS A 126 -1.53 -26.20 -2.63
N PHE A 127 -2.01 -25.08 -3.16
CA PHE A 127 -1.35 -24.44 -4.31
C PHE A 127 -0.03 -23.79 -3.89
N ALA A 128 -0.01 -23.03 -2.79
CA ALA A 128 1.17 -22.37 -2.29
C ALA A 128 2.35 -23.32 -1.98
N ALA A 129 2.06 -24.55 -1.53
CA ALA A 129 3.08 -25.55 -1.25
C ALA A 129 3.90 -25.99 -2.49
N ARG A 130 3.42 -25.68 -3.70
CA ARG A 130 4.09 -25.97 -4.98
C ARG A 130 4.85 -24.77 -5.52
N LEU A 131 4.74 -23.60 -4.87
CA LEU A 131 5.36 -22.36 -5.30
C LEU A 131 6.64 -22.11 -4.51
N SER A 132 7.62 -21.54 -5.17
CA SER A 132 8.93 -21.24 -4.59
C SER A 132 9.01 -19.84 -3.97
N PHE A 133 7.97 -19.01 -4.15
CA PHE A 133 7.88 -17.65 -3.64
C PHE A 133 6.82 -17.53 -2.53
N PRO A 134 6.92 -16.50 -1.66
CA PRO A 134 6.00 -16.27 -0.56
C PRO A 134 4.58 -15.93 -1.04
N VAL A 135 3.60 -16.54 -0.38
CA VAL A 135 2.17 -16.38 -0.65
C VAL A 135 1.43 -16.05 0.64
N GLY A 136 0.41 -15.19 0.55
CA GLY A 136 -0.53 -14.91 1.62
C GLY A 136 -1.91 -14.52 1.09
N LEU A 137 -2.89 -14.44 1.99
CA LEU A 137 -4.20 -13.91 1.65
C LEU A 137 -4.14 -12.39 1.57
N LEU A 138 -4.80 -11.79 0.57
CA LEU A 138 -5.00 -10.34 0.55
C LEU A 138 -6.02 -9.92 1.64
N GLY A 139 -6.96 -10.80 1.97
CA GLY A 139 -7.94 -10.63 3.05
C GLY A 139 -9.13 -9.74 2.70
N ASN A 140 -8.98 -8.83 1.77
CA ASN A 140 -10.04 -7.99 1.21
C ASN A 140 -9.63 -7.58 -0.23
N PRO A 141 -10.57 -7.10 -1.08
CA PRO A 141 -10.23 -6.79 -2.47
C PRO A 141 -9.40 -5.50 -2.66
N TRP A 142 -9.04 -4.78 -1.60
CA TRP A 142 -8.26 -3.54 -1.70
C TRP A 142 -6.77 -3.79 -1.40
N ALA A 143 -5.94 -3.47 -2.36
CA ALA A 143 -4.48 -3.58 -2.27
C ALA A 143 -3.82 -2.18 -2.05
N GLY A 144 -4.27 -1.42 -1.06
CA GLY A 144 -3.77 -0.08 -0.80
C GLY A 144 -3.92 0.85 -2.00
N GLU A 145 -2.85 1.56 -2.34
CA GLU A 145 -2.82 2.51 -3.47
C GLU A 145 -2.84 1.82 -4.85
N TYR A 146 -2.63 0.48 -4.92
CA TYR A 146 -2.87 -0.30 -6.14
C TYR A 146 -4.35 -0.39 -6.49
N GLY A 147 -5.23 0.02 -5.56
CA GLY A 147 -6.66 0.09 -5.74
C GLY A 147 -7.38 -1.22 -5.46
N ARG A 148 -8.63 -1.27 -5.89
CA ARG A 148 -9.43 -2.49 -5.81
C ARG A 148 -8.98 -3.47 -6.88
N ILE A 149 -8.65 -4.70 -6.48
CA ILE A 149 -8.35 -5.79 -7.41
C ILE A 149 -9.67 -6.36 -7.94
N TRP A 150 -10.08 -5.87 -9.10
CA TRP A 150 -11.37 -6.21 -9.73
C TRP A 150 -11.24 -7.22 -10.87
N ARG A 151 -10.00 -7.47 -11.33
CA ARG A 151 -9.68 -8.51 -12.31
C ARG A 151 -8.40 -9.24 -11.91
N ILE A 152 -8.30 -10.50 -12.23
CA ILE A 152 -7.10 -11.34 -12.09
C ILE A 152 -6.95 -12.25 -13.31
N PRO A 153 -5.70 -12.65 -13.70
CA PRO A 153 -4.46 -12.24 -13.04
C PRO A 153 -4.16 -10.77 -13.27
N VAL A 154 -3.49 -10.16 -12.32
CA VAL A 154 -2.89 -8.83 -12.46
C VAL A 154 -1.61 -8.78 -11.63
N SER A 155 -0.59 -8.13 -12.17
CA SER A 155 0.70 -8.02 -11.50
C SER A 155 1.30 -6.63 -11.69
N PHE A 156 2.17 -6.24 -10.77
CA PHE A 156 2.91 -4.98 -10.83
C PHE A 156 4.39 -5.29 -10.64
N THR A 157 5.25 -4.69 -11.45
CA THR A 157 6.70 -4.87 -11.34
C THR A 157 7.36 -3.60 -10.84
N ILE A 158 8.20 -3.73 -9.82
CA ILE A 158 8.97 -2.66 -9.18
C ILE A 158 10.43 -2.90 -9.48
N GLY A 159 11.13 -1.87 -9.95
CA GLY A 159 12.56 -1.89 -10.21
C GLY A 159 13.41 -1.87 -8.93
N ARG A 160 14.72 -2.08 -9.09
CA ARG A 160 15.70 -2.02 -7.99
C ARG A 160 15.76 -0.67 -7.29
N ASP A 161 15.40 0.39 -8.00
CA ASP A 161 15.28 1.77 -7.54
C ASP A 161 13.97 2.08 -6.80
N GLY A 162 13.08 1.10 -6.68
CA GLY A 162 11.77 1.24 -6.07
C GLY A 162 10.72 1.92 -6.96
N LEU A 163 11.03 2.16 -8.24
CA LEU A 163 10.07 2.74 -9.18
C LEU A 163 9.17 1.66 -9.78
N LEU A 164 7.92 2.01 -10.06
CA LEU A 164 6.99 1.15 -10.80
C LEU A 164 7.48 1.05 -12.26
N VAL A 165 7.73 -0.16 -12.72
CA VAL A 165 8.20 -0.46 -14.09
C VAL A 165 7.07 -0.98 -14.97
N ASP A 166 6.19 -1.79 -14.40
CA ASP A 166 5.05 -2.38 -15.10
C ASP A 166 3.79 -2.22 -14.26
N ASN A 167 2.76 -1.62 -14.86
CA ASN A 167 1.46 -1.42 -14.26
C ASN A 167 0.45 -2.38 -14.88
N GLY A 168 0.10 -3.43 -14.18
CA GLY A 168 -0.80 -4.46 -14.67
C GLY A 168 -2.20 -3.98 -15.07
N TRP A 169 -2.61 -2.79 -14.61
CA TRP A 169 -3.89 -2.20 -15.04
C TRP A 169 -3.88 -1.72 -16.50
N ASP A 170 -2.70 -1.35 -17.01
CA ASP A 170 -2.53 -0.83 -18.37
C ASP A 170 -2.40 -1.96 -19.39
N ASP A 171 -2.15 -3.21 -18.95
CA ASP A 171 -1.98 -4.35 -19.85
C ASP A 171 -3.33 -4.99 -20.21
N LYS A 172 -3.54 -5.22 -21.52
CA LYS A 172 -4.73 -5.90 -22.03
C LYS A 172 -4.65 -7.40 -21.85
N ASP A 173 -3.43 -7.95 -21.85
CA ASP A 173 -3.14 -9.37 -21.62
C ASP A 173 -2.13 -9.48 -20.45
N PRO A 174 -2.61 -9.44 -19.21
CA PRO A 174 -1.76 -9.37 -18.03
C PRO A 174 -1.11 -10.71 -17.65
N VAL A 175 -1.41 -11.80 -18.35
CA VAL A 175 -0.87 -13.14 -18.06
C VAL A 175 0.65 -13.16 -18.26
N TRP A 176 1.37 -13.74 -17.31
CA TRP A 176 2.80 -13.94 -17.44
C TRP A 176 3.10 -15.06 -18.44
N THR A 177 3.96 -14.73 -19.39
CA THR A 177 4.60 -15.66 -20.33
C THR A 177 6.11 -15.50 -20.24
N SER A 178 6.89 -16.49 -20.72
CA SER A 178 8.35 -16.37 -20.79
C SER A 178 8.77 -15.11 -21.56
N ALA A 179 8.11 -14.82 -22.69
CA ALA A 179 8.39 -13.64 -23.49
C ALA A 179 8.12 -12.31 -22.72
N ARG A 180 7.08 -12.29 -21.89
CA ARG A 180 6.79 -11.11 -21.05
C ARG A 180 7.83 -10.95 -19.93
N LEU A 181 8.23 -12.02 -19.25
CA LEU A 181 9.29 -12.02 -18.27
C LEU A 181 10.62 -11.54 -18.86
N ASP A 182 10.97 -12.03 -20.05
CA ASP A 182 12.19 -11.64 -20.76
C ASP A 182 12.19 -10.17 -21.18
N ARG A 183 11.03 -9.64 -21.53
CA ARG A 183 10.87 -8.24 -21.93
C ARG A 183 10.90 -7.28 -20.75
N ILE A 184 10.25 -7.61 -19.63
CA ILE A 184 10.02 -6.68 -18.53
C ILE A 184 11.03 -6.90 -17.40
N VAL A 185 11.22 -8.14 -16.95
CA VAL A 185 11.89 -8.47 -15.70
C VAL A 185 13.37 -8.80 -15.92
N THR A 186 13.68 -9.61 -16.92
CA THR A 186 15.06 -10.04 -17.19
C THR A 186 16.05 -8.87 -17.37
N PRO A 187 15.72 -7.76 -18.06
CA PRO A 187 16.62 -6.60 -18.17
C PRO A 187 16.94 -5.96 -16.82
N LEU A 188 15.93 -5.87 -15.93
CA LEU A 188 16.09 -5.29 -14.58
C LEU A 188 17.01 -6.12 -13.69
N LEU A 189 17.02 -7.44 -13.89
CA LEU A 189 17.90 -8.34 -13.13
C LEU A 189 19.35 -8.29 -13.59
N LYS A 190 19.57 -7.97 -14.87
CA LYS A 190 20.91 -7.84 -15.47
C LYS A 190 21.56 -6.48 -15.25
N SER A 191 20.77 -5.42 -15.00
CA SER A 191 21.30 -4.11 -14.63
C SER A 191 21.92 -4.18 -13.25
N ALA A 192 23.15 -3.66 -13.11
CA ALA A 192 23.78 -3.49 -11.80
C ALA A 192 22.92 -2.56 -10.93
N ALA A 193 22.88 -2.88 -9.63
CA ALA A 193 22.22 -2.03 -8.64
C ALA A 193 22.98 -0.73 -8.46
#